data_789f1e26248f207d0adbeb3950dc6f8b
#
_entry.id   789f1e26248f207d0adbeb3950dc6f8b
#
_cell.length_a   1.000
_cell.length_b   1.000
_cell.length_c   1.000
_cell.angle_alpha   90.00
_cell.angle_beta   90.00
_cell.angle_gamma   90.00
#
_symmetry.space_group_name_H-M   'P 1'
#
loop_
_entity.id
_entity.type
_entity.pdbx_description
1 polymer ?
#
loop_
_entity_poly.entity_id
_entity_poly.type
_entity_poly.pdbx_seq_one_letter_code
_entity_poly.pdbx_strand_id
1 'polypeptide(L)'
;MYLYHYFDATTGPFRNLSDLPPEEAKSVLTDIRVKRPNSQPAKRHDKCVEYRRNCERMVRTEFAKKGGLIKRLSPHYLVVEHSPWLSTWYENCVCIKIPVWEFDLRTVSFTYGDSMPTFSPTVDDDKEYRKQVYTYDEILEIIDRYGLPQDWNDDGKYGPERYIEAQVWSNETIDMYLSEYQRSVVGGA
;
A
#
# COMPACT_ATOMS: atom_id res chain seq x y z
N MET A 1 -14.57 7.23 -5.86
CA MET A 1 -13.20 6.74 -5.60
C MET A 1 -13.28 5.37 -4.93
N TYR A 2 -12.41 4.47 -5.36
CA TYR A 2 -12.24 3.14 -4.80
C TYR A 2 -10.80 2.92 -4.37
N LEU A 3 -10.60 2.07 -3.36
CA LEU A 3 -9.29 1.59 -2.94
C LEU A 3 -9.14 0.13 -3.34
N TYR A 4 -8.00 -0.22 -3.94
CA TYR A 4 -7.70 -1.56 -4.44
C TYR A 4 -6.59 -2.18 -3.61
N HIS A 5 -6.80 -3.38 -3.09
CA HIS A 5 -5.78 -4.18 -2.45
C HIS A 5 -5.34 -5.32 -3.36
N TYR A 6 -4.09 -5.28 -3.82
CA TYR A 6 -3.50 -6.31 -4.68
C TYR A 6 -2.74 -7.34 -3.84
N PHE A 7 -2.91 -8.62 -4.14
CA PHE A 7 -2.24 -9.71 -3.43
C PHE A 7 -2.10 -10.95 -4.32
N ASP A 8 -1.27 -11.90 -3.89
CA ASP A 8 -1.17 -13.21 -4.52
C ASP A 8 -2.27 -14.13 -3.96
N ALA A 9 -3.09 -14.73 -4.83
CA ALA A 9 -4.22 -15.60 -4.44
C ALA A 9 -3.78 -16.77 -3.54
N THR A 10 -2.55 -17.24 -3.67
CA THR A 10 -2.01 -18.36 -2.87
C THR A 10 -1.69 -17.97 -1.43
N THR A 11 -1.58 -16.67 -1.13
CA THR A 11 -1.28 -16.17 0.23
C THR A 11 -2.48 -15.56 0.93
N GLY A 12 -3.48 -15.15 0.18
CA GLY A 12 -4.63 -14.39 0.68
C GLY A 12 -4.33 -12.91 0.96
N PRO A 13 -5.42 -12.11 1.17
CA PRO A 13 -5.32 -10.67 1.28
C PRO A 13 -4.81 -10.18 2.64
N PHE A 14 -4.49 -8.88 2.69
CA PHE A 14 -4.19 -8.05 3.88
C PHE A 14 -3.05 -8.55 4.75
N ARG A 15 -2.10 -9.29 4.18
CA ARG A 15 -0.88 -9.74 4.87
C ARG A 15 0.22 -8.70 4.70
N ASN A 16 0.75 -8.19 5.80
CA ASN A 16 1.83 -7.22 5.79
C ASN A 16 3.05 -7.78 6.54
N LEU A 17 4.21 -7.76 5.89
CA LEU A 17 5.47 -8.19 6.51
C LEU A 17 5.86 -7.32 7.72
N SER A 18 5.42 -6.07 7.76
CA SER A 18 5.70 -5.18 8.88
C SER A 18 4.96 -5.55 10.17
N ASP A 19 3.90 -6.35 10.08
CA ASP A 19 3.17 -6.87 11.24
C ASP A 19 3.89 -8.04 11.92
N LEU A 20 4.83 -8.69 11.23
CA LEU A 20 5.55 -9.86 11.72
C LEU A 20 6.80 -9.46 12.53
N PRO A 21 7.24 -10.24 13.52
CA PRO A 21 8.58 -10.10 14.09
C PRO A 21 9.67 -10.14 13.00
N PRO A 22 10.85 -9.52 13.21
CA PRO A 22 11.89 -9.41 12.18
C PRO A 22 12.31 -10.75 11.57
N GLU A 23 12.49 -11.77 12.40
CA GLU A 23 12.94 -13.11 11.95
C GLU A 23 11.84 -13.83 11.14
N GLU A 24 10.58 -13.69 11.54
CA GLU A 24 9.46 -14.24 10.79
C GLU A 24 9.29 -13.52 9.42
N ALA A 25 9.39 -12.20 9.38
CA ALA A 25 9.35 -11.45 8.14
C ALA A 25 10.46 -11.87 7.16
N LYS A 26 11.66 -12.12 7.69
CA LYS A 26 12.79 -12.62 6.90
C LYS A 26 12.52 -14.04 6.38
N SER A 27 11.98 -14.92 7.20
CA SER A 27 11.59 -16.28 6.81
C SER A 27 10.55 -16.26 5.68
N VAL A 28 9.50 -15.43 5.82
CA VAL A 28 8.46 -15.26 4.80
C VAL A 28 9.05 -14.71 3.48
N LEU A 29 9.98 -13.74 3.53
CA LEU A 29 10.66 -13.25 2.33
C LEU A 29 11.49 -14.34 1.65
N THR A 30 12.18 -15.18 2.42
CA THR A 30 12.93 -16.32 1.89
C THR A 30 12.00 -17.30 1.20
N ASP A 31 10.88 -17.63 1.81
CA ASP A 31 9.83 -18.48 1.23
C ASP A 31 9.26 -17.91 -0.08
N ILE A 32 9.00 -16.60 -0.12
CA ILE A 32 8.53 -15.92 -1.33
C ILE A 32 9.56 -16.06 -2.45
N ARG A 33 10.85 -15.86 -2.18
CA ARG A 33 11.92 -15.98 -3.17
C ARG A 33 12.03 -17.38 -3.76
N VAL A 34 11.78 -18.40 -2.94
CA VAL A 34 11.82 -19.81 -3.38
C VAL A 34 10.56 -20.18 -4.18
N LYS A 35 9.39 -19.83 -3.67
CA LYS A 35 8.11 -20.28 -4.21
C LYS A 35 7.56 -19.40 -5.34
N ARG A 36 7.95 -18.12 -5.40
CA ARG A 36 7.44 -17.10 -6.36
C ARG A 36 8.56 -16.14 -6.80
N PRO A 37 9.63 -16.68 -7.45
CA PRO A 37 10.84 -15.92 -7.76
C PRO A 37 10.62 -14.74 -8.72
N ASN A 38 9.57 -14.80 -9.54
CA ASN A 38 9.24 -13.76 -10.52
C ASN A 38 8.41 -12.60 -9.93
N SER A 39 7.84 -12.80 -8.73
CA SER A 39 7.04 -11.77 -8.07
C SER A 39 7.90 -10.58 -7.65
N GLN A 40 7.30 -9.37 -7.61
CA GLN A 40 7.99 -8.15 -7.15
C GLN A 40 8.47 -8.25 -5.68
N PRO A 41 7.72 -8.85 -4.75
CA PRO A 41 8.22 -9.08 -3.39
C PRO A 41 9.50 -9.93 -3.32
N ALA A 42 9.70 -10.90 -4.23
CA ALA A 42 10.90 -11.74 -4.25
C ALA A 42 12.18 -10.95 -4.59
N LYS A 43 12.04 -9.85 -5.36
CA LYS A 43 13.13 -8.99 -5.82
C LYS A 43 13.58 -7.97 -4.77
N ARG A 44 12.88 -7.87 -3.64
CA ARG A 44 13.19 -6.91 -2.58
C ARG A 44 14.49 -7.27 -1.85
N HIS A 45 15.25 -6.22 -1.48
CA HIS A 45 16.46 -6.36 -0.66
C HIS A 45 16.11 -6.85 0.76
N ASP A 46 17.05 -7.52 1.44
CA ASP A 46 16.85 -8.08 2.80
C ASP A 46 16.44 -7.03 3.84
N LYS A 47 16.95 -5.81 3.73
CA LYS A 47 16.61 -4.69 4.62
C LYS A 47 15.29 -3.99 4.27
N CYS A 48 14.54 -4.48 3.27
CA CYS A 48 13.33 -3.79 2.81
C CYS A 48 12.26 -3.66 3.92
N VAL A 49 12.13 -4.64 4.80
CA VAL A 49 11.16 -4.60 5.91
C VAL A 49 11.54 -3.55 6.95
N GLU A 50 12.82 -3.45 7.30
CA GLU A 50 13.33 -2.42 8.21
C GLU A 50 13.12 -1.02 7.64
N TYR A 51 13.47 -0.84 6.36
CA TYR A 51 13.27 0.43 5.67
C TYR A 51 11.78 0.80 5.60
N ARG A 52 10.91 -0.17 5.27
CA ARG A 52 9.45 0.04 5.26
C ARG A 52 8.92 0.46 6.62
N ARG A 53 9.32 -0.18 7.71
CA ARG A 53 8.93 0.21 9.07
C ARG A 53 9.35 1.64 9.43
N ASN A 54 10.51 2.08 8.95
CA ASN A 54 10.94 3.46 9.11
C ASN A 54 10.04 4.44 8.34
N CYS A 55 9.67 4.11 7.09
CA CYS A 55 8.71 4.90 6.32
C CYS A 55 7.33 4.93 6.98
N GLU A 56 6.81 3.78 7.44
CA GLU A 56 5.54 3.68 8.16
C GLU A 56 5.53 4.56 9.43
N ARG A 57 6.63 4.61 10.16
CA ARG A 57 6.77 5.49 11.32
C ARG A 57 6.69 6.97 10.93
N MET A 58 7.35 7.37 9.83
CA MET A 58 7.29 8.74 9.33
C MET A 58 5.87 9.10 8.88
N VAL A 59 5.26 8.28 8.03
CA VAL A 59 3.88 8.48 7.56
C VAL A 59 2.91 8.59 8.73
N ARG A 60 2.98 7.67 9.68
CA ARG A 60 2.13 7.67 10.88
C ARG A 60 2.29 8.95 11.70
N THR A 61 3.53 9.42 11.88
CA THR A 61 3.81 10.64 12.65
C THR A 61 3.22 11.86 11.94
N GLU A 62 3.41 11.99 10.63
CA GLU A 62 2.87 13.12 9.87
C GLU A 62 1.34 13.08 9.81
N PHE A 63 0.76 11.89 9.63
CA PHE A 63 -0.70 11.74 9.64
C PHE A 63 -1.32 12.09 11.00
N ALA A 64 -0.71 11.65 12.09
CA ALA A 64 -1.17 11.99 13.45
C ALA A 64 -1.14 13.50 13.72
N LYS A 65 -0.12 14.24 13.20
CA LYS A 65 -0.06 15.71 13.29
C LYS A 65 -1.24 16.40 12.59
N LYS A 66 -1.80 15.76 11.57
CA LYS A 66 -2.98 16.23 10.84
C LYS A 66 -4.32 15.78 11.45
N GLY A 67 -4.29 15.19 12.65
CA GLY A 67 -5.47 14.71 13.37
C GLY A 67 -5.91 13.29 12.96
N GLY A 68 -5.11 12.57 12.20
CA GLY A 68 -5.37 11.19 11.81
C GLY A 68 -5.41 10.24 13.01
N LEU A 69 -6.31 9.26 12.95
CA LEU A 69 -6.50 8.25 13.99
C LEU A 69 -5.70 6.99 13.67
N ILE A 70 -4.73 6.69 14.53
CA ILE A 70 -3.85 5.52 14.40
C ILE A 70 -4.37 4.41 15.33
N LYS A 71 -4.99 3.37 14.78
CA LYS A 71 -5.51 2.20 15.52
C LYS A 71 -4.61 0.96 15.40
N ARG A 72 -3.56 1.02 14.52
CA ARG A 72 -2.55 -0.05 14.36
C ARG A 72 -1.17 0.53 14.03
N LEU A 73 -0.11 -0.21 14.32
CA LEU A 73 1.28 0.26 14.15
C LEU A 73 1.73 0.31 12.69
N SER A 74 1.41 -0.72 11.92
CA SER A 74 1.69 -0.81 10.48
C SER A 74 0.38 -0.75 9.71
N PRO A 75 0.27 0.03 8.62
CA PRO A 75 -0.99 0.16 7.90
C PRO A 75 -1.26 -1.05 7.02
N HIS A 76 -2.52 -1.24 6.63
CA HIS A 76 -2.82 -1.99 5.42
C HIS A 76 -2.61 -1.09 4.22
N TYR A 77 -2.03 -1.65 3.15
CA TYR A 77 -1.72 -0.92 1.93
C TYR A 77 -2.77 -1.19 0.85
N LEU A 78 -3.37 -0.13 0.37
CA LEU A 78 -4.28 -0.12 -0.76
C LEU A 78 -3.83 0.96 -1.75
N VAL A 79 -4.48 1.01 -2.90
CA VAL A 79 -4.16 1.94 -3.98
C VAL A 79 -5.41 2.65 -4.43
N VAL A 80 -5.31 3.96 -4.65
CA VAL A 80 -6.40 4.75 -5.21
C VAL A 80 -6.60 4.39 -6.67
N GLU A 81 -7.79 3.91 -6.99
CA GLU A 81 -8.23 3.40 -8.28
C GLU A 81 -7.36 2.23 -8.81
N HIS A 82 -7.75 1.66 -9.93
CA HIS A 82 -7.06 0.51 -10.51
C HIS A 82 -5.68 0.89 -11.05
N SER A 83 -4.65 0.10 -10.71
CA SER A 83 -3.29 0.24 -11.22
C SER A 83 -2.88 -0.98 -12.03
N PRO A 84 -2.80 -0.91 -13.37
CA PRO A 84 -2.37 -2.02 -14.22
C PRO A 84 -0.97 -2.53 -13.84
N TRP A 85 -0.08 -1.62 -13.48
CA TRP A 85 1.28 -1.98 -13.08
C TRP A 85 1.33 -2.86 -11.83
N LEU A 86 0.53 -2.57 -10.80
CA LEU A 86 0.49 -3.38 -9.57
C LEU A 86 -0.07 -4.78 -9.82
N SER A 87 -0.92 -4.94 -10.83
CA SER A 87 -1.39 -6.27 -11.26
C SER A 87 -0.25 -7.18 -11.70
N THR A 88 0.89 -6.62 -12.12
CA THR A 88 2.08 -7.40 -12.54
C THR A 88 3.00 -7.80 -11.38
N TRP A 89 2.71 -7.38 -10.15
CA TRP A 89 3.60 -7.62 -9.01
C TRP A 89 3.56 -9.04 -8.48
N TYR A 90 2.47 -9.76 -8.74
CA TYR A 90 2.23 -11.10 -8.21
C TYR A 90 2.03 -12.09 -9.35
N GLU A 91 2.47 -13.33 -9.17
CA GLU A 91 2.32 -14.37 -10.18
C GLU A 91 0.85 -14.80 -10.34
N ASN A 92 0.10 -14.83 -9.23
CA ASN A 92 -1.33 -15.12 -9.20
C ASN A 92 -2.08 -13.90 -8.64
N CYS A 93 -1.95 -12.77 -9.34
CA CYS A 93 -2.50 -11.51 -8.88
C CYS A 93 -4.01 -11.50 -8.87
N VAL A 94 -4.57 -11.16 -7.72
CA VAL A 94 -5.98 -10.82 -7.52
C VAL A 94 -6.07 -9.50 -6.78
N CYS A 95 -7.23 -8.85 -6.82
CA CYS A 95 -7.46 -7.65 -6.04
C CYS A 95 -8.84 -7.63 -5.40
N ILE A 96 -8.93 -6.96 -4.26
CA ILE A 96 -10.18 -6.58 -3.61
C ILE A 96 -10.38 -5.09 -3.83
N LYS A 97 -11.58 -4.73 -4.31
CA LYS A 97 -12.00 -3.35 -4.55
C LYS A 97 -12.94 -2.92 -3.45
N ILE A 98 -12.62 -1.84 -2.73
CA ILE A 98 -13.39 -1.33 -1.60
C ILE A 98 -13.75 0.13 -1.88
N PRO A 99 -15.04 0.51 -1.78
CA PRO A 99 -15.43 1.91 -1.85
C PRO A 99 -14.79 2.72 -0.71
N VAL A 100 -14.25 3.89 -1.02
CA VAL A 100 -13.53 4.70 -0.02
C VAL A 100 -14.41 5.13 1.16
N TRP A 101 -15.71 5.29 0.94
CA TRP A 101 -16.68 5.69 1.98
C TRP A 101 -17.01 4.58 2.99
N GLU A 102 -16.54 3.34 2.79
CA GLU A 102 -16.67 2.27 3.77
C GLU A 102 -15.60 2.33 4.87
N PHE A 103 -14.61 3.20 4.70
CA PHE A 103 -13.59 3.44 5.72
C PHE A 103 -13.96 4.64 6.60
N ASP A 104 -13.59 4.60 7.88
CA ASP A 104 -13.44 5.83 8.67
C ASP A 104 -12.24 6.61 8.10
N LEU A 105 -12.52 7.63 7.29
CA LEU A 105 -11.50 8.41 6.57
C LEU A 105 -10.47 9.06 7.49
N ARG A 106 -10.80 9.24 8.79
CA ARG A 106 -9.83 9.68 9.80
C ARG A 106 -8.74 8.64 10.07
N THR A 107 -8.92 7.39 9.63
CA THR A 107 -7.95 6.30 9.75
C THR A 107 -7.22 5.98 8.45
N VAL A 108 -7.37 6.80 7.40
CA VAL A 108 -6.74 6.57 6.10
C VAL A 108 -5.87 7.75 5.72
N SER A 109 -4.58 7.52 5.55
CA SER A 109 -3.64 8.49 4.99
C SER A 109 -3.28 8.14 3.56
N PHE A 110 -2.75 9.11 2.82
CA PHE A 110 -2.35 8.94 1.43
C PHE A 110 -0.96 9.51 1.19
N THR A 111 -0.23 8.89 0.25
CA THR A 111 0.97 9.46 -0.35
C THR A 111 0.83 9.47 -1.87
N TYR A 112 1.24 10.56 -2.53
CA TYR A 112 1.23 10.64 -3.97
C TYR A 112 2.45 9.88 -4.52
N GLY A 113 2.25 8.60 -4.79
CA GLY A 113 3.27 7.58 -5.02
C GLY A 113 3.43 6.61 -3.84
N ASP A 114 4.24 5.57 -4.04
CA ASP A 114 4.68 4.65 -2.97
C ASP A 114 5.41 5.44 -1.88
N SER A 115 5.09 5.18 -0.63
CA SER A 115 5.68 5.86 0.52
C SER A 115 7.20 5.65 0.63
N MET A 116 7.72 4.50 0.18
CA MET A 116 9.17 4.23 0.24
C MET A 116 9.99 5.19 -0.62
N PRO A 117 9.75 5.37 -1.93
CA PRO A 117 10.42 6.41 -2.72
C PRO A 117 10.03 7.83 -2.30
N THR A 118 8.78 8.06 -1.89
CA THR A 118 8.31 9.38 -1.46
C THR A 118 9.12 9.92 -0.27
N PHE A 119 9.48 9.06 0.69
CA PHE A 119 10.30 9.42 1.85
C PHE A 119 11.78 9.07 1.71
N SER A 120 12.22 8.63 0.53
CA SER A 120 13.63 8.31 0.31
C SER A 120 14.50 9.58 0.35
N PRO A 121 15.62 9.57 1.06
CA PRO A 121 16.56 10.69 1.03
C PRO A 121 17.30 10.81 -0.32
N THR A 122 17.24 9.77 -1.16
CA THR A 122 17.90 9.75 -2.48
C THR A 122 17.00 10.25 -3.61
N VAL A 123 15.70 10.46 -3.34
CA VAL A 123 14.75 11.06 -4.29
C VAL A 123 14.62 12.54 -3.91
N ASP A 124 15.29 13.39 -4.68
CA ASP A 124 15.32 14.85 -4.50
C ASP A 124 15.08 15.51 -5.87
N ASP A 125 13.79 15.74 -6.16
CA ASP A 125 13.31 16.24 -7.45
C ASP A 125 12.41 17.48 -7.30
N ASP A 126 12.46 18.14 -6.13
CA ASP A 126 11.73 19.37 -5.78
C ASP A 126 10.22 19.32 -6.00
N LYS A 127 9.61 18.14 -6.16
CA LYS A 127 8.18 18.00 -6.32
C LYS A 127 7.46 18.25 -5.00
N GLU A 128 6.41 19.07 -5.01
CA GLU A 128 5.69 19.50 -3.80
C GLU A 128 5.10 18.33 -3.00
N TYR A 129 4.79 17.22 -3.64
CA TYR A 129 4.24 16.04 -3.00
C TYR A 129 5.30 15.08 -2.42
N ARG A 130 6.61 15.41 -2.54
CA ARG A 130 7.65 14.64 -1.86
C ARG A 130 7.60 14.83 -0.36
N LYS A 131 7.82 13.75 0.38
CA LYS A 131 7.82 13.75 1.85
C LYS A 131 6.52 14.25 2.48
N GLN A 132 5.41 14.22 1.70
CA GLN A 132 4.09 14.65 2.15
C GLN A 132 3.20 13.44 2.45
N VAL A 133 2.36 13.59 3.47
CA VAL A 133 1.26 12.69 3.81
C VAL A 133 -0.02 13.49 3.76
N TYR A 134 -1.04 12.93 3.15
CA TYR A 134 -2.31 13.61 2.92
C TYR A 134 -3.45 12.94 3.68
N THR A 135 -4.38 13.74 4.17
CA THR A 135 -5.74 13.33 4.53
C THR A 135 -6.56 13.07 3.28
N TYR A 136 -7.78 12.57 3.44
CA TYR A 136 -8.67 12.32 2.30
C TYR A 136 -8.97 13.60 1.49
N ASP A 137 -9.32 14.69 2.16
CA ASP A 137 -9.64 15.94 1.47
C ASP A 137 -8.42 16.52 0.76
N GLU A 138 -7.24 16.48 1.40
CA GLU A 138 -6.00 16.96 0.81
C GLU A 138 -5.57 16.13 -0.42
N ILE A 139 -5.74 14.80 -0.41
CA ILE A 139 -5.37 13.99 -1.58
C ILE A 139 -6.29 14.24 -2.77
N LEU A 140 -7.55 14.61 -2.56
CA LEU A 140 -8.46 15.01 -3.64
C LEU A 140 -7.95 16.25 -4.35
N GLU A 141 -7.43 17.25 -3.62
CA GLU A 141 -6.84 18.46 -4.20
C GLU A 141 -5.57 18.15 -5.02
N ILE A 142 -4.75 17.20 -4.53
CA ILE A 142 -3.56 16.74 -5.25
C ILE A 142 -3.93 15.98 -6.53
N ILE A 143 -4.97 15.15 -6.48
CA ILE A 143 -5.48 14.44 -7.65
C ILE A 143 -6.07 15.43 -8.68
N ASP A 144 -6.80 16.45 -8.24
CA ASP A 144 -7.33 17.49 -9.13
C ASP A 144 -6.20 18.22 -9.86
N ARG A 145 -5.08 18.48 -9.18
CA ARG A 145 -3.92 19.20 -9.71
C ARG A 145 -3.04 18.37 -10.64
N TYR A 146 -2.76 17.12 -10.30
CA TYR A 146 -1.76 16.28 -10.99
C TYR A 146 -2.35 15.06 -11.70
N GLY A 147 -3.62 14.74 -11.52
CA GLY A 147 -4.26 13.53 -12.00
C GLY A 147 -3.83 12.28 -11.22
N LEU A 148 -4.22 11.12 -11.71
CA LEU A 148 -3.78 9.83 -11.17
C LEU A 148 -2.45 9.43 -11.83
N PRO A 149 -1.39 9.10 -11.08
CA PRO A 149 -0.10 8.72 -11.67
C PRO A 149 -0.18 7.55 -12.66
N GLN A 150 -1.08 6.59 -12.44
CA GLN A 150 -1.27 5.46 -13.34
C GLN A 150 -1.80 5.85 -14.72
N ASP A 151 -2.38 7.04 -14.89
CA ASP A 151 -2.90 7.52 -16.18
C ASP A 151 -1.82 8.19 -17.03
N TRP A 152 -0.80 8.80 -16.41
CA TRP A 152 0.23 9.55 -17.12
C TRP A 152 1.65 9.01 -16.95
N ASN A 153 1.90 8.09 -16.00
CA ASN A 153 3.22 7.55 -15.66
C ASN A 153 3.17 6.04 -15.34
N ASP A 154 2.34 5.28 -16.03
CA ASP A 154 2.19 3.84 -15.81
C ASP A 154 3.47 3.05 -16.10
N ASP A 155 4.33 3.55 -17.00
CA ASP A 155 5.63 2.98 -17.34
C ASP A 155 6.79 3.50 -16.46
N GLY A 156 6.54 4.50 -15.62
CA GLY A 156 7.52 5.06 -14.67
C GLY A 156 8.58 5.98 -15.29
N LYS A 157 8.38 6.47 -16.53
CA LYS A 157 9.36 7.35 -17.20
C LYS A 157 9.51 8.72 -16.55
N TYR A 158 8.45 9.20 -15.90
CA TYR A 158 8.41 10.57 -15.35
C TYR A 158 8.72 10.62 -13.84
N GLY A 159 9.05 9.50 -13.23
CA GLY A 159 9.39 9.43 -11.81
C GLY A 159 8.90 8.14 -11.14
N PRO A 160 9.12 8.00 -9.84
CA PRO A 160 8.71 6.81 -9.10
C PRO A 160 7.20 6.74 -8.82
N GLU A 161 6.45 7.83 -9.05
CA GLU A 161 5.00 7.86 -8.85
C GLU A 161 4.29 7.09 -9.95
N ARG A 162 3.74 5.93 -9.63
CA ARG A 162 2.99 5.10 -10.56
C ARG A 162 1.56 4.79 -10.08
N TYR A 163 1.22 5.22 -8.88
CA TYR A 163 -0.07 5.11 -8.22
C TYR A 163 -0.09 5.98 -6.97
N ILE A 164 -1.24 6.22 -6.40
CA ILE A 164 -1.39 6.84 -5.08
C ILE A 164 -1.57 5.73 -4.06
N GLU A 165 -0.67 5.68 -3.07
CA GLU A 165 -0.77 4.71 -1.98
C GLU A 165 -1.73 5.21 -0.90
N ALA A 166 -2.63 4.36 -0.46
CA ALA A 166 -3.50 4.57 0.70
C ALA A 166 -3.02 3.68 1.85
N GLN A 167 -2.74 4.28 3.00
CA GLN A 167 -2.35 3.58 4.22
C GLN A 167 -3.54 3.57 5.19
N VAL A 168 -4.14 2.40 5.42
CA VAL A 168 -5.29 2.20 6.31
C VAL A 168 -4.80 1.80 7.69
N TRP A 169 -5.01 2.67 8.68
CA TRP A 169 -4.55 2.53 10.07
C TRP A 169 -5.60 1.92 11.01
N SER A 170 -6.56 1.18 10.47
CA SER A 170 -7.62 0.47 11.20
C SER A 170 -7.85 -0.90 10.59
N ASN A 171 -8.35 -1.85 11.39
CA ASN A 171 -8.75 -3.17 10.93
C ASN A 171 -10.26 -3.25 10.60
N GLU A 172 -11.08 -2.30 11.03
CA GLU A 172 -12.54 -2.41 11.02
C GLU A 172 -13.12 -2.82 9.65
N THR A 173 -12.89 -2.00 8.63
CA THR A 173 -13.34 -2.34 7.26
C THR A 173 -12.56 -3.53 6.68
N ILE A 174 -11.27 -3.62 6.98
CA ILE A 174 -10.41 -4.71 6.49
C ILE A 174 -10.90 -6.08 6.97
N ASP A 175 -11.28 -6.22 8.25
CA ASP A 175 -11.76 -7.48 8.83
C ASP A 175 -13.09 -7.93 8.21
N MET A 176 -13.94 -7.00 7.80
CA MET A 176 -15.18 -7.30 7.07
C MET A 176 -14.85 -7.96 5.71
N TYR A 177 -13.99 -7.32 4.90
CA TYR A 177 -13.59 -7.82 3.59
C TYR A 177 -12.77 -9.11 3.66
N LEU A 178 -11.92 -9.26 4.68
CA LEU A 178 -11.20 -10.50 4.94
C LEU A 178 -12.17 -11.65 5.23
N SER A 179 -13.19 -11.41 6.04
CA SER A 179 -14.22 -12.40 6.38
C SER A 179 -15.06 -12.80 5.17
N GLU A 180 -15.38 -11.86 4.29
CA GLU A 180 -16.09 -12.12 3.03
C GLU A 180 -15.25 -12.96 2.08
N TYR A 181 -13.97 -12.58 1.90
CA TYR A 181 -13.03 -13.33 1.08
C TYR A 181 -12.91 -14.80 1.59
N GLN A 182 -12.74 -15.00 2.89
CA GLN A 182 -12.61 -16.34 3.46
C GLN A 182 -13.89 -17.19 3.21
N ARG A 183 -15.07 -16.60 3.33
CA ARG A 183 -16.33 -17.29 3.02
C ARG A 183 -16.44 -17.67 1.54
N SER A 184 -16.01 -16.80 0.64
CA SER A 184 -16.05 -17.08 -0.81
C SER A 184 -15.12 -18.22 -1.21
N VAL A 185 -13.94 -18.33 -0.58
CA VAL A 185 -12.98 -19.41 -0.86
C VAL A 185 -13.45 -20.75 -0.30
N VAL A 186 -14.06 -20.77 0.88
CA VAL A 186 -14.58 -22.01 1.51
C VAL A 186 -15.88 -22.48 0.86
N GLY A 187 -16.74 -21.57 0.41
CA GLY A 187 -18.03 -21.91 -0.24
C GLY A 187 -17.94 -22.28 -1.71
N GLY A 188 -16.77 -22.13 -2.34
CA GLY A 188 -16.50 -22.46 -3.75
C GLY A 188 -15.75 -23.79 -3.96
N ALA A 189 -15.55 -24.59 -2.91
CA ALA A 189 -14.84 -25.88 -2.96
C ALA A 189 -15.83 -27.05 -3.06
#